data_48795637826b6a77aa18fa481aafb6e4
#
_entry.id   48795637826b6a77aa18fa481aafb6e4
#
_cell.length_a   1.000
_cell.length_b   1.000
_cell.length_c   1.000
_cell.angle_alpha   90.00
_cell.angle_beta   90.00
_cell.angle_gamma   90.00
#
_symmetry.space_group_name_H-M   'P 1'
#
loop_
_entity.id
_entity.type
_entity.pdbx_description
1 polymer ?
#
loop_
_entity_poly.entity_id
_entity_poly.type
_entity_poly.pdbx_seq_one_letter_code
_entity_poly.pdbx_strand_id
1 'polypeptide(L)'
;TSANTLNGDAFIDVNFLKDFKFTFNAGTSIRDSRYKNALNPFYGTANSLNGSINVQHWRRTTLNLQQILNYNHSFGLHNVSLMAGHESFNNVYEELYAAKNSMFSFFQNQELNGAISGTNDESSYKSKYNTEGYLFRGMYDYDGKYFFQLSYRRDASSRFHPDNRWGNFYSVGTAWILTKEKWLDDIKWLDLLKLKFSVGQQGNDRIDDFLYVDTYNINNSNNELSLGFSRKGNKNITWETNTNINLGIEFELLKGRLSGSIEYFNRRTTDMLNRFSVPLSLGYSGYYDNIGDMNNKGVEIDLKYIPVKTRNVTWNIGFNATHYRNKISRLAESKKTDIIDGHAGYVNGL
;
A
#
# COMPACT_ATOMS: atom_id res chain seq x y z
N THR A 1 9.38 -20.26 16.44
CA THR A 1 8.44 -19.14 16.46
C THR A 1 7.05 -19.67 16.70
N SER A 2 6.30 -19.08 17.63
CA SER A 2 4.87 -19.31 17.84
C SER A 2 4.13 -17.99 17.67
N ALA A 3 2.92 -18.05 17.12
CA ALA A 3 2.07 -16.86 16.97
C ALA A 3 0.62 -17.24 17.23
N ASN A 4 -0.07 -16.41 18.00
CA ASN A 4 -1.51 -16.46 18.22
C ASN A 4 -2.13 -15.21 17.64
N THR A 5 -3.22 -15.38 16.89
CA THR A 5 -3.92 -14.24 16.29
C THR A 5 -5.40 -14.35 16.65
N LEU A 6 -5.95 -13.28 17.20
CA LEU A 6 -7.37 -13.09 17.42
C LEU A 6 -7.86 -12.00 16.48
N ASN A 7 -8.83 -12.33 15.63
CA ASN A 7 -9.52 -11.37 14.78
C ASN A 7 -10.98 -11.30 15.20
N GLY A 8 -11.52 -10.10 15.22
CA GLY A 8 -12.93 -9.86 15.53
C GLY A 8 -13.45 -8.74 14.64
N ASP A 9 -14.60 -8.98 14.02
CA ASP A 9 -15.31 -8.00 13.19
C ASP A 9 -16.75 -7.92 13.65
N ALA A 10 -17.26 -6.70 13.75
CA ALA A 10 -18.66 -6.41 14.05
C ALA A 10 -19.16 -5.32 13.12
N PHE A 11 -20.42 -5.43 12.71
CA PHE A 11 -21.05 -4.38 11.90
C PHE A 11 -22.49 -4.16 12.32
N ILE A 12 -22.99 -2.97 12.06
CA ILE A 12 -24.38 -2.56 12.25
C ILE A 12 -24.83 -1.89 10.97
N ASP A 13 -25.89 -2.42 10.36
CA ASP A 13 -26.55 -1.86 9.19
C ASP A 13 -27.90 -1.30 9.58
N VAL A 14 -28.15 -0.04 9.25
CA VAL A 14 -29.43 0.63 9.46
C VAL A 14 -29.95 1.13 8.12
N ASN A 15 -31.05 0.57 7.64
CA ASN A 15 -31.75 1.03 6.44
C ASN A 15 -32.87 1.97 6.87
N PHE A 16 -32.97 3.14 6.24
CA PHE A 16 -33.99 4.14 6.55
C PHE A 16 -34.35 4.96 5.31
N LEU A 17 -35.52 5.60 5.34
CA LEU A 17 -36.04 6.43 4.22
C LEU A 17 -35.97 5.72 2.85
N LYS A 18 -36.09 4.39 2.80
CA LYS A 18 -36.06 3.52 1.63
C LYS A 18 -34.73 3.50 0.86
N ASP A 19 -34.11 4.64 0.66
CA ASP A 19 -32.95 4.82 -0.21
C ASP A 19 -31.62 4.95 0.54
N PHE A 20 -31.66 5.05 1.86
CA PHE A 20 -30.49 5.27 2.71
C PHE A 20 -30.11 4.01 3.47
N LYS A 21 -28.82 3.76 3.50
CA LYS A 21 -28.20 2.73 4.33
C LYS A 21 -27.01 3.32 5.07
N PHE A 22 -27.05 3.28 6.41
CA PHE A 22 -25.90 3.57 7.25
C PHE A 22 -25.25 2.26 7.69
N THR A 23 -23.93 2.16 7.54
CA THR A 23 -23.15 1.01 8.00
C THR A 23 -22.08 1.49 8.95
N PHE A 24 -22.02 0.91 10.14
CA PHE A 24 -20.91 1.01 11.07
C PHE A 24 -20.14 -0.30 11.09
N ASN A 25 -18.84 -0.28 10.79
CA ASN A 25 -17.96 -1.44 10.89
C ASN A 25 -16.89 -1.20 11.95
N ALA A 26 -16.61 -2.22 12.75
CA ALA A 26 -15.51 -2.25 13.71
C ALA A 26 -14.74 -3.56 13.54
N GLY A 27 -13.48 -3.46 13.12
CA GLY A 27 -12.57 -4.59 12.95
C GLY A 27 -11.39 -4.48 13.91
N THR A 28 -11.01 -5.55 14.56
CA THR A 28 -9.83 -5.62 15.41
C THR A 28 -9.00 -6.87 15.12
N SER A 29 -7.69 -6.74 15.22
CA SER A 29 -6.77 -7.88 15.18
C SER A 29 -5.72 -7.71 16.26
N ILE A 30 -5.55 -8.76 17.06
CA ILE A 30 -4.49 -8.83 18.08
C ILE A 30 -3.63 -10.03 17.72
N ARG A 31 -2.35 -9.77 17.47
CA ARG A 31 -1.37 -10.80 17.17
C ARG A 31 -0.24 -10.75 18.19
N ASP A 32 -0.12 -11.83 18.96
CA ASP A 32 0.99 -12.10 19.86
C ASP A 32 1.93 -13.10 19.20
N SER A 33 3.22 -12.78 19.17
CA SER A 33 4.23 -13.63 18.57
C SER A 33 5.44 -13.75 19.49
N ARG A 34 5.93 -14.96 19.64
CA ARG A 34 7.15 -15.27 20.39
C ARG A 34 8.14 -15.96 19.46
N TYR A 35 9.32 -15.41 19.40
CA TYR A 35 10.47 -16.00 18.74
C TYR A 35 11.49 -16.39 19.81
N LYS A 36 12.06 -17.58 19.69
CA LYS A 36 13.14 -18.06 20.52
C LYS A 36 14.18 -18.74 19.62
N ASN A 37 15.44 -18.40 19.81
CA ASN A 37 16.56 -18.98 19.12
C ASN A 37 17.66 -19.32 20.14
N ALA A 38 18.03 -20.59 20.22
CA ALA A 38 19.12 -21.07 21.05
C ALA A 38 20.18 -21.68 20.15
N LEU A 39 21.40 -21.14 20.22
CA LEU A 39 22.55 -21.56 19.44
C LEU A 39 23.46 -22.45 20.29
N ASN A 40 23.92 -23.53 19.67
CA ASN A 40 24.69 -24.60 20.32
C ASN A 40 26.03 -24.10 20.87
N PRO A 41 26.39 -24.41 22.13
CA PRO A 41 27.68 -24.06 22.74
C PRO A 41 28.87 -24.84 22.21
N PHE A 42 28.66 -26.02 21.59
CA PHE A 42 29.75 -26.94 21.26
C PHE A 42 30.26 -26.80 19.83
N TYR A 43 29.43 -26.26 18.91
CA TYR A 43 29.78 -26.04 17.51
C TYR A 43 28.98 -24.91 16.87
N GLY A 44 29.47 -24.41 15.72
CA GLY A 44 28.85 -23.34 14.99
C GLY A 44 29.24 -21.96 15.48
N THR A 45 28.46 -20.94 15.07
CA THR A 45 28.81 -19.52 15.28
C THR A 45 28.80 -19.07 16.74
N ALA A 46 28.09 -19.76 17.61
CA ALA A 46 27.99 -19.39 19.03
C ALA A 46 28.94 -20.20 19.93
N ASN A 47 29.87 -21.02 19.38
CA ASN A 47 30.84 -21.76 20.18
C ASN A 47 31.75 -20.81 20.98
N SER A 48 32.24 -19.72 20.37
CA SER A 48 33.07 -18.72 21.05
C SER A 48 32.35 -17.98 22.19
N LEU A 49 31.03 -17.99 22.19
CA LEU A 49 30.16 -17.40 23.21
C LEU A 49 29.69 -18.45 24.25
N ASN A 50 30.15 -19.68 24.13
CA ASN A 50 29.67 -20.82 24.92
C ASN A 50 28.13 -20.99 24.82
N GLY A 51 27.60 -20.87 23.60
CA GLY A 51 26.18 -20.86 23.32
C GLY A 51 25.51 -19.50 23.54
N SER A 52 24.40 -19.30 22.88
CA SER A 52 23.58 -18.08 23.06
C SER A 52 22.12 -18.43 23.00
N ILE A 53 21.31 -17.62 23.67
CA ILE A 53 19.85 -17.65 23.58
C ILE A 53 19.30 -16.26 23.45
N ASN A 54 18.38 -16.07 22.49
CA ASN A 54 17.60 -14.86 22.40
C ASN A 54 16.09 -15.17 22.41
N VAL A 55 15.34 -14.30 23.02
CA VAL A 55 13.88 -14.36 23.07
C VAL A 55 13.34 -12.99 22.67
N GLN A 56 12.43 -13.01 21.73
CA GLN A 56 11.72 -11.83 21.27
C GLN A 56 10.23 -12.09 21.40
N HIS A 57 9.53 -11.15 21.99
CA HIS A 57 8.09 -11.17 22.09
C HIS A 57 7.54 -9.87 21.52
N TRP A 58 6.63 -9.97 20.58
CA TRP A 58 5.96 -8.79 20.04
C TRP A 58 4.46 -8.97 19.94
N ARG A 59 3.76 -7.88 20.23
CA ARG A 59 2.32 -7.75 20.09
C ARG A 59 2.00 -6.66 19.09
N ARG A 60 1.10 -7.00 18.16
CA ARG A 60 0.49 -6.02 17.26
C ARG A 60 -1.00 -5.98 17.51
N THR A 61 -1.53 -4.81 17.79
CA THR A 61 -2.97 -4.58 17.96
C THR A 61 -3.41 -3.59 16.91
N THR A 62 -4.39 -3.98 16.08
CA THR A 62 -5.02 -3.08 15.11
C THR A 62 -6.48 -2.88 15.45
N LEU A 63 -6.97 -1.67 15.24
CA LEU A 63 -8.39 -1.31 15.32
C LEU A 63 -8.73 -0.50 14.08
N ASN A 64 -9.76 -0.94 13.35
CA ASN A 64 -10.31 -0.23 12.19
C ASN A 64 -11.78 0.08 12.45
N LEU A 65 -12.16 1.34 12.35
CA LEU A 65 -13.53 1.81 12.51
C LEU A 65 -13.95 2.51 11.22
N GLN A 66 -15.13 2.17 10.71
CA GLN A 66 -15.69 2.78 9.50
C GLN A 66 -17.15 3.17 9.73
N GLN A 67 -17.52 4.36 9.32
CA GLN A 67 -18.88 4.86 9.25
C GLN A 67 -19.17 5.20 7.79
N ILE A 68 -20.16 4.56 7.19
CA ILE A 68 -20.47 4.70 5.78
C ILE A 68 -21.96 4.99 5.63
N LEU A 69 -22.29 6.09 4.96
CA LEU A 69 -23.64 6.43 4.55
C LEU A 69 -23.76 6.24 3.04
N ASN A 70 -24.70 5.40 2.61
CA ASN A 70 -25.05 5.19 1.22
C ASN A 70 -26.44 5.72 0.94
N TYR A 71 -26.59 6.32 -0.22
CA TYR A 71 -27.87 6.68 -0.84
C TYR A 71 -27.95 6.10 -2.22
N ASN A 72 -29.00 5.35 -2.54
CA ASN A 72 -29.24 4.76 -3.86
C ASN A 72 -30.67 5.03 -4.27
N HIS A 73 -30.84 5.66 -5.42
CA HIS A 73 -32.15 5.96 -5.96
C HIS A 73 -32.19 5.80 -7.48
N SER A 74 -33.29 5.23 -7.98
CA SER A 74 -33.55 5.10 -9.40
C SER A 74 -34.83 5.85 -9.77
N PHE A 75 -34.75 6.74 -10.74
CA PHE A 75 -35.89 7.49 -11.27
C PHE A 75 -35.91 7.44 -12.79
N GLY A 76 -36.85 6.65 -13.31
CA GLY A 76 -36.91 6.35 -14.74
C GLY A 76 -35.66 5.64 -15.23
N LEU A 77 -34.96 6.22 -16.19
CA LEU A 77 -33.71 5.68 -16.76
C LEU A 77 -32.45 6.15 -16.00
N HIS A 78 -32.60 6.92 -14.94
CA HIS A 78 -31.50 7.49 -14.18
C HIS A 78 -31.27 6.69 -12.90
N ASN A 79 -30.04 6.29 -12.64
CA ASN A 79 -29.62 5.66 -11.40
C ASN A 79 -28.53 6.51 -10.74
N VAL A 80 -28.74 6.83 -9.47
CA VAL A 80 -27.80 7.62 -8.66
C VAL A 80 -27.39 6.80 -7.44
N SER A 81 -26.10 6.72 -7.20
CA SER A 81 -25.54 6.16 -5.97
C SER A 81 -24.53 7.15 -5.37
N LEU A 82 -24.78 7.55 -4.13
CA LEU A 82 -23.90 8.42 -3.37
C LEU A 82 -23.40 7.69 -2.12
N MET A 83 -22.15 7.88 -1.79
CA MET A 83 -21.53 7.34 -0.59
C MET A 83 -20.69 8.42 0.07
N ALA A 84 -20.87 8.58 1.38
CA ALA A 84 -20.01 9.38 2.23
C ALA A 84 -19.53 8.51 3.39
N GLY A 85 -18.27 8.62 3.78
CA GLY A 85 -17.74 7.80 4.84
C GLY A 85 -16.58 8.45 5.58
N HIS A 86 -16.35 7.91 6.76
CA HIS A 86 -15.20 8.19 7.62
C HIS A 86 -14.57 6.87 8.03
N GLU A 87 -13.24 6.83 8.02
CA GLU A 87 -12.44 5.67 8.41
C GLU A 87 -11.35 6.10 9.38
N SER A 88 -11.16 5.33 10.44
CA SER A 88 -10.08 5.51 11.41
C SER A 88 -9.38 4.19 11.64
N PHE A 89 -8.07 4.17 11.40
CA PHE A 89 -7.21 3.00 11.62
C PHE A 89 -6.15 3.32 12.66
N ASN A 90 -6.03 2.44 13.65
CA ASN A 90 -5.02 2.49 14.70
C ASN A 90 -4.23 1.18 14.72
N ASN A 91 -2.91 1.27 14.70
CA ASN A 91 -2.01 0.14 14.82
C ASN A 91 -0.97 0.44 15.90
N VAL A 92 -0.93 -0.43 16.91
CA VAL A 92 0.06 -0.39 18.00
C VAL A 92 0.94 -1.62 17.88
N TYR A 93 2.24 -1.41 17.89
CA TYR A 93 3.25 -2.45 17.91
C TYR A 93 4.11 -2.29 19.15
N GLU A 94 4.25 -3.38 19.90
CA GLU A 94 5.06 -3.46 21.11
C GLU A 94 6.04 -4.62 20.98
N GLU A 95 7.27 -4.41 21.37
CA GLU A 95 8.32 -5.42 21.31
C GLU A 95 9.16 -5.47 22.58
N LEU A 96 9.50 -6.66 23.01
CA LEU A 96 10.47 -6.95 24.05
C LEU A 96 11.49 -7.96 23.50
N TYR A 97 12.76 -7.62 23.60
CA TYR A 97 13.89 -8.47 23.20
C TYR A 97 14.83 -8.64 24.38
N ALA A 98 15.35 -9.88 24.56
CA ALA A 98 16.40 -10.16 25.49
C ALA A 98 17.30 -11.30 24.99
N ALA A 99 18.60 -11.21 25.26
CA ALA A 99 19.58 -12.22 24.88
C ALA A 99 20.55 -12.49 26.00
N LYS A 100 21.07 -13.72 26.06
CA LYS A 100 22.13 -14.15 26.97
C LYS A 100 23.08 -15.14 26.29
N ASN A 101 24.33 -15.13 26.75
CA ASN A 101 25.38 -16.06 26.37
C ASN A 101 25.76 -16.99 27.53
N SER A 102 26.67 -17.94 27.27
CA SER A 102 27.17 -18.90 28.23
C SER A 102 26.04 -19.80 28.77
N MET A 103 25.52 -20.64 27.90
CA MET A 103 24.45 -21.57 28.22
C MET A 103 25.03 -22.77 29.04
N PHE A 104 24.60 -22.91 30.28
CA PHE A 104 24.99 -24.02 31.14
C PHE A 104 24.05 -25.25 31.03
N SER A 105 22.89 -25.08 30.39
CA SER A 105 21.86 -26.11 30.29
C SER A 105 21.20 -26.15 28.92
N PHE A 106 22.00 -26.23 27.85
CA PHE A 106 21.50 -26.19 26.47
C PHE A 106 20.46 -27.24 26.13
N PHE A 107 20.68 -28.50 26.57
CA PHE A 107 19.79 -29.61 26.21
C PHE A 107 18.52 -29.69 27.08
N GLN A 108 18.55 -29.18 28.30
CA GLN A 108 17.48 -29.32 29.28
C GLN A 108 16.63 -28.04 29.44
N ASN A 109 17.25 -26.87 29.28
CA ASN A 109 16.60 -25.58 29.50
C ASN A 109 17.04 -24.55 28.45
N GLN A 110 16.29 -24.46 27.38
CA GLN A 110 16.48 -23.43 26.36
C GLN A 110 15.62 -22.18 26.68
N GLU A 111 15.80 -21.64 27.87
CA GLU A 111 15.22 -20.35 28.31
C GLU A 111 16.34 -19.40 28.76
N LEU A 112 16.06 -18.11 28.89
CA LEU A 112 17.06 -17.10 29.30
C LEU A 112 17.76 -17.47 30.61
N ASN A 113 17.05 -18.14 31.52
CA ASN A 113 17.62 -18.62 32.78
C ASN A 113 18.57 -19.82 32.64
N GLY A 114 18.65 -20.45 31.45
CA GLY A 114 19.61 -21.46 31.10
C GLY A 114 20.97 -20.93 30.65
N ALA A 115 21.17 -19.59 30.71
CA ALA A 115 22.39 -18.87 30.37
C ALA A 115 22.78 -17.85 31.44
N ILE A 116 24.09 -17.59 31.59
CA ILE A 116 24.62 -16.81 32.72
C ILE A 116 24.89 -15.36 32.34
N SER A 117 25.53 -15.13 31.18
CA SER A 117 26.05 -13.80 30.83
C SER A 117 25.03 -13.02 30.03
N GLY A 118 24.66 -11.81 30.50
CA GLY A 118 23.93 -10.83 29.71
C GLY A 118 24.76 -10.33 28.52
N THR A 119 24.10 -9.93 27.45
CA THR A 119 24.73 -9.39 26.24
C THR A 119 24.68 -7.87 26.19
N ASN A 120 23.97 -7.25 27.12
CA ASN A 120 23.55 -5.82 27.11
C ASN A 120 22.69 -5.47 25.87
N ASP A 121 21.99 -6.47 25.32
CA ASP A 121 21.13 -6.33 24.14
C ASP A 121 19.64 -6.34 24.52
N GLU A 122 19.32 -6.12 25.80
CA GLU A 122 17.93 -6.03 26.25
C GLU A 122 17.32 -4.73 25.74
N SER A 123 16.20 -4.87 25.07
CA SER A 123 15.50 -3.72 24.52
C SER A 123 13.99 -3.89 24.51
N SER A 124 13.30 -2.78 24.60
CA SER A 124 11.86 -2.74 24.36
C SER A 124 11.48 -1.44 23.67
N TYR A 125 10.52 -1.51 22.79
CA TYR A 125 9.98 -0.31 22.18
C TYR A 125 8.50 -0.46 21.83
N LYS A 126 7.87 0.68 21.62
CA LYS A 126 6.47 0.79 21.21
C LYS A 126 6.37 1.78 20.06
N SER A 127 5.70 1.39 18.99
CA SER A 127 5.37 2.26 17.87
C SER A 127 3.86 2.34 17.68
N LYS A 128 3.40 3.46 17.17
CA LYS A 128 2.00 3.70 16.84
C LYS A 128 1.90 4.31 15.45
N TYR A 129 1.05 3.69 14.63
CA TYR A 129 0.71 4.20 13.31
C TYR A 129 -0.80 4.37 13.21
N ASN A 130 -1.24 5.57 12.89
CA ASN A 130 -2.64 5.93 12.79
C ASN A 130 -2.91 6.57 11.43
N THR A 131 -4.06 6.23 10.85
CA THR A 131 -4.61 6.96 9.70
C THR A 131 -6.05 7.34 9.96
N GLU A 132 -6.48 8.43 9.36
CA GLU A 132 -7.85 8.92 9.38
C GLU A 132 -8.22 9.37 7.98
N GLY A 133 -9.38 8.98 7.49
CA GLY A 133 -9.81 9.27 6.13
C GLY A 133 -11.27 9.65 6.03
N TYR A 134 -11.55 10.67 5.20
CA TYR A 134 -12.89 11.04 4.77
C TYR A 134 -13.03 10.72 3.29
N LEU A 135 -14.12 10.05 2.94
CA LEU A 135 -14.34 9.60 1.57
C LEU A 135 -15.74 9.99 1.07
N PHE A 136 -15.79 10.36 -0.19
CA PHE A 136 -17.02 10.61 -0.91
C PHE A 136 -16.94 9.92 -2.27
N ARG A 137 -18.05 9.29 -2.70
CA ARG A 137 -18.19 8.73 -4.05
C ARG A 137 -19.59 9.00 -4.57
N GLY A 138 -19.68 9.51 -5.79
CA GLY A 138 -20.89 9.63 -6.57
C GLY A 138 -20.80 8.76 -7.82
N MET A 139 -21.84 8.01 -8.11
CA MET A 139 -21.99 7.26 -9.34
C MET A 139 -23.33 7.62 -9.96
N TYR A 140 -23.33 7.77 -11.26
CA TYR A 140 -24.50 8.04 -12.06
C TYR A 140 -24.50 7.18 -13.30
N ASP A 141 -25.63 6.61 -13.61
CA ASP A 141 -25.85 5.87 -14.83
C ASP A 141 -27.16 6.33 -15.48
N TYR A 142 -27.13 6.48 -16.79
CA TYR A 142 -28.30 6.77 -17.60
C TYR A 142 -28.56 5.61 -18.56
N ASP A 143 -29.72 4.97 -18.43
CA ASP A 143 -30.20 3.88 -19.28
C ASP A 143 -29.24 2.68 -19.37
N GLY A 144 -28.37 2.52 -18.35
CA GLY A 144 -27.28 1.54 -18.41
C GLY A 144 -26.37 1.71 -19.63
N LYS A 145 -26.30 2.92 -20.19
CA LYS A 145 -25.58 3.28 -21.41
C LYS A 145 -24.40 4.21 -21.12
N TYR A 146 -24.66 5.28 -20.37
CA TYR A 146 -23.67 6.26 -19.98
C TYR A 146 -23.41 6.16 -18.49
N PHE A 147 -22.15 6.00 -18.11
CA PHE A 147 -21.73 5.86 -16.73
C PHE A 147 -20.77 6.95 -16.37
N PHE A 148 -20.97 7.54 -15.22
CA PHE A 148 -20.10 8.53 -14.64
C PHE A 148 -19.84 8.21 -13.18
N GLN A 149 -18.57 8.28 -12.74
CA GLN A 149 -18.16 8.11 -11.35
C GLN A 149 -17.20 9.23 -10.96
N LEU A 150 -17.43 9.79 -9.79
CA LEU A 150 -16.54 10.72 -9.12
C LEU A 150 -16.22 10.17 -7.73
N SER A 151 -14.96 10.18 -7.31
CA SER A 151 -14.60 9.96 -5.92
C SER A 151 -13.60 11.00 -5.43
N TYR A 152 -13.69 11.30 -4.16
CA TYR A 152 -12.79 12.15 -3.42
C TYR A 152 -12.44 11.47 -2.10
N ARG A 153 -11.14 11.44 -1.77
CA ARG A 153 -10.66 10.95 -0.51
C ARG A 153 -9.64 11.93 0.09
N ARG A 154 -9.81 12.22 1.36
CA ARG A 154 -8.89 13.02 2.15
C ARG A 154 -8.38 12.18 3.30
N ASP A 155 -7.07 11.87 3.30
CA ASP A 155 -6.43 11.00 4.26
C ASP A 155 -5.36 11.73 5.06
N ALA A 156 -5.28 11.42 6.35
CA ALA A 156 -4.18 11.82 7.23
C ALA A 156 -3.37 10.60 7.65
N SER A 157 -2.05 10.77 7.76
CA SER A 157 -1.14 9.75 8.28
C SER A 157 -0.27 10.32 9.41
N SER A 158 -0.12 9.55 10.50
CA SER A 158 0.74 9.90 11.62
C SER A 158 2.24 9.89 11.28
N ARG A 159 2.62 9.38 10.10
CA ARG A 159 4.01 9.37 9.62
C ARG A 159 4.51 10.72 9.17
N PHE A 160 3.60 11.66 8.92
CA PHE A 160 3.92 13.02 8.50
C PHE A 160 3.73 14.03 9.63
N HIS A 161 4.45 15.15 9.53
CA HIS A 161 4.29 16.27 10.45
C HIS A 161 2.83 16.78 10.46
N PRO A 162 2.28 17.27 11.59
CA PRO A 162 0.89 17.76 11.67
C PRO A 162 0.46 18.69 10.54
N ASP A 163 1.34 19.55 10.05
CA ASP A 163 1.05 20.51 8.99
C ASP A 163 0.97 19.88 7.59
N ASN A 164 1.57 18.70 7.37
CA ASN A 164 1.69 18.03 6.07
C ASN A 164 1.06 16.63 6.01
N ARG A 165 0.32 16.24 7.05
CA ARG A 165 -0.22 14.88 7.16
C ARG A 165 -1.42 14.59 6.28
N TRP A 166 -2.13 15.63 5.80
CA TRP A 166 -3.34 15.48 5.01
C TRP A 166 -3.04 15.46 3.52
N GLY A 167 -3.40 14.36 2.85
CA GLY A 167 -3.43 14.21 1.40
C GLY A 167 -4.86 14.29 0.85
N ASN A 168 -5.02 14.82 -0.37
CA ASN A 168 -6.30 14.86 -1.07
C ASN A 168 -6.17 14.12 -2.39
N PHE A 169 -7.06 13.16 -2.64
CA PHE A 169 -7.01 12.27 -3.79
C PHE A 169 -8.35 12.24 -4.49
N TYR A 170 -8.33 12.41 -5.80
CA TYR A 170 -9.52 12.50 -6.65
C TYR A 170 -9.52 11.39 -7.68
N SER A 171 -10.69 10.90 -8.04
CA SER A 171 -10.81 10.09 -9.25
C SER A 171 -12.10 10.39 -10.00
N VAL A 172 -12.02 10.34 -11.33
CA VAL A 172 -13.14 10.45 -12.25
C VAL A 172 -13.06 9.27 -13.21
N GLY A 173 -14.19 8.63 -13.44
CA GLY A 173 -14.34 7.56 -14.42
C GLY A 173 -15.59 7.77 -15.24
N THR A 174 -15.49 7.46 -16.53
CA THR A 174 -16.64 7.44 -17.45
C THR A 174 -16.62 6.19 -18.30
N ALA A 175 -17.79 5.71 -18.62
CA ALA A 175 -17.94 4.62 -19.60
C ALA A 175 -19.17 4.85 -20.47
N TRP A 176 -19.06 4.45 -21.75
CA TRP A 176 -20.11 4.54 -22.72
C TRP A 176 -20.25 3.21 -23.45
N ILE A 177 -21.44 2.61 -23.37
CA ILE A 177 -21.77 1.40 -24.11
C ILE A 177 -22.38 1.83 -25.47
N LEU A 178 -21.53 1.83 -26.49
CA LEU A 178 -21.90 2.27 -27.82
C LEU A 178 -22.94 1.37 -28.48
N THR A 179 -22.90 0.07 -28.20
CA THR A 179 -23.88 -0.90 -28.75
C THR A 179 -25.31 -0.68 -28.27
N LYS A 180 -25.51 0.16 -27.26
CA LYS A 180 -26.85 0.62 -26.87
C LYS A 180 -27.33 1.86 -27.65
N GLU A 181 -26.56 2.32 -28.63
CA GLU A 181 -26.96 3.41 -29.51
C GLU A 181 -27.72 2.91 -30.71
N LYS A 182 -28.82 3.57 -31.06
CA LYS A 182 -29.70 3.19 -32.16
C LYS A 182 -29.00 3.04 -33.51
N TRP A 183 -27.94 3.78 -33.76
CA TRP A 183 -27.16 3.74 -35.00
C TRP A 183 -26.24 2.51 -35.11
N LEU A 184 -26.09 1.70 -34.04
CA LEU A 184 -25.39 0.42 -34.06
C LEU A 184 -26.31 -0.81 -34.01
N ASP A 185 -27.61 -0.63 -33.84
CA ASP A 185 -28.59 -1.74 -33.70
C ASP A 185 -28.58 -2.74 -34.89
N ASP A 186 -28.24 -2.28 -36.08
CA ASP A 186 -28.20 -3.10 -37.30
C ASP A 186 -26.92 -3.96 -37.39
N ILE A 187 -25.93 -3.74 -36.54
CA ILE A 187 -24.65 -4.46 -36.60
C ILE A 187 -24.71 -5.75 -35.77
N LYS A 188 -25.26 -6.79 -36.34
CA LYS A 188 -25.56 -8.09 -35.66
C LYS A 188 -24.34 -8.89 -35.20
N TRP A 189 -23.16 -8.59 -35.66
CA TRP A 189 -21.94 -9.27 -35.25
C TRP A 189 -21.23 -8.57 -34.07
N LEU A 190 -21.66 -7.38 -33.68
CA LEU A 190 -21.15 -6.58 -32.61
C LEU A 190 -22.08 -6.68 -31.39
N ASP A 191 -21.70 -7.51 -30.41
CA ASP A 191 -22.52 -7.77 -29.22
C ASP A 191 -22.29 -6.71 -28.12
N LEU A 192 -21.05 -6.27 -27.94
CA LEU A 192 -20.67 -5.21 -27.02
C LEU A 192 -19.56 -4.36 -27.63
N LEU A 193 -19.71 -3.05 -27.54
CA LEU A 193 -18.63 -2.09 -27.71
C LEU A 193 -18.75 -1.03 -26.62
N LYS A 194 -17.74 -0.93 -25.75
CA LYS A 194 -17.72 -0.04 -24.61
C LYS A 194 -16.43 0.75 -24.59
N LEU A 195 -16.53 2.06 -24.52
CA LEU A 195 -15.41 2.97 -24.26
C LEU A 195 -15.31 3.22 -22.76
N LYS A 196 -14.09 3.26 -22.24
CA LYS A 196 -13.78 3.54 -20.83
C LYS A 196 -12.70 4.60 -20.76
N PHE A 197 -12.89 5.56 -19.88
CA PHE A 197 -11.87 6.53 -19.51
C PHE A 197 -11.86 6.70 -17.99
N SER A 198 -10.67 6.75 -17.41
CA SER A 198 -10.54 7.10 -16.00
C SER A 198 -9.26 7.88 -15.75
N VAL A 199 -9.33 8.77 -14.79
CA VAL A 199 -8.19 9.43 -14.16
C VAL A 199 -8.37 9.36 -12.65
N GLY A 200 -7.33 8.96 -11.92
CA GLY A 200 -7.42 8.85 -10.47
C GLY A 200 -6.06 9.00 -9.80
N GLN A 201 -6.11 9.49 -8.57
CA GLN A 201 -4.96 9.68 -7.71
C GLN A 201 -5.02 8.73 -6.51
N GLN A 202 -3.86 8.26 -6.10
CA GLN A 202 -3.64 7.45 -4.89
C GLN A 202 -2.44 8.00 -4.14
N GLY A 203 -2.59 8.15 -2.82
CA GLY A 203 -1.51 8.50 -1.91
C GLY A 203 -0.74 7.26 -1.45
N ASN A 204 0.55 7.43 -1.23
CA ASN A 204 1.42 6.46 -0.58
C ASN A 204 2.14 7.16 0.58
N ASP A 205 2.01 6.60 1.79
CA ASP A 205 2.68 7.05 3.01
C ASP A 205 3.67 6.00 3.55
N ARG A 206 4.10 5.06 2.71
CA ARG A 206 4.95 3.94 3.10
C ARG A 206 6.39 4.39 3.37
N ILE A 207 6.58 5.00 4.53
CA ILE A 207 7.86 5.40 5.10
C ILE A 207 7.92 4.97 6.57
N ASP A 208 9.10 5.08 7.19
CA ASP A 208 9.25 4.84 8.62
C ASP A 208 8.55 5.92 9.46
N ASP A 209 8.25 5.59 10.70
CA ASP A 209 7.63 6.52 11.64
C ASP A 209 8.64 7.62 12.07
N PHE A 210 8.12 8.83 12.35
CA PHE A 210 8.88 9.95 12.90
C PHE A 210 10.04 10.47 12.03
N LEU A 211 9.97 10.30 10.68
CA LEU A 211 11.00 10.86 9.78
C LEU A 211 11.01 12.38 9.73
N TYR A 212 10.02 13.04 10.31
CA TYR A 212 9.93 14.49 10.38
C TYR A 212 10.62 15.12 11.59
N VAL A 213 11.19 14.30 12.51
CA VAL A 213 11.93 14.77 13.70
C VAL A 213 13.38 14.33 13.68
N ASP A 214 14.27 15.17 14.23
CA ASP A 214 15.65 14.79 14.50
C ASP A 214 15.67 13.72 15.60
N THR A 215 16.48 12.68 15.43
CA THR A 215 16.61 11.61 16.41
C THR A 215 18.05 11.46 16.89
N TYR A 216 18.21 11.02 18.15
CA TYR A 216 19.49 10.82 18.79
C TYR A 216 19.59 9.39 19.35
N ASN A 217 20.78 8.80 19.24
CA ASN A 217 21.10 7.57 19.96
C ASN A 217 21.52 7.96 21.38
N ILE A 218 20.96 7.26 22.33
CA ILE A 218 21.34 7.38 23.74
C ILE A 218 22.33 6.26 24.03
N ASN A 219 23.58 6.61 24.33
CA ASN A 219 24.62 5.65 24.64
C ASN A 219 25.03 5.78 26.09
N ASN A 220 25.37 4.68 26.75
CA ASN A 220 25.99 4.67 28.05
C ASN A 220 27.50 4.45 27.85
N SER A 221 28.30 5.43 28.23
CA SER A 221 29.77 5.35 28.24
C SER A 221 30.27 5.56 29.67
N ASN A 222 30.77 4.48 30.31
CA ASN A 222 31.26 4.48 31.67
C ASN A 222 30.26 5.04 32.72
N ASN A 223 28.99 4.63 32.61
CA ASN A 223 27.87 5.14 33.41
C ASN A 223 27.50 6.62 33.18
N GLU A 224 28.03 7.24 32.14
CA GLU A 224 27.64 8.59 31.71
C GLU A 224 26.75 8.51 30.47
N LEU A 225 25.70 9.31 30.47
CA LEU A 225 24.80 9.44 29.33
C LEU A 225 25.49 10.22 28.20
N SER A 226 25.62 9.62 27.02
CA SER A 226 26.05 10.36 25.84
C SER A 226 24.95 10.34 24.75
N LEU A 227 24.79 11.48 24.08
CA LEU A 227 23.83 11.66 22.98
C LEU A 227 24.60 11.75 21.66
N GLY A 228 24.40 10.77 20.79
CA GLY A 228 24.90 10.81 19.42
C GLY A 228 23.78 11.19 18.45
N PHE A 229 24.01 12.18 17.58
CA PHE A 229 23.04 12.51 16.54
C PHE A 229 22.84 11.30 15.59
N SER A 230 21.62 10.88 15.40
CA SER A 230 21.31 9.66 14.63
C SER A 230 20.75 9.97 13.26
N ARG A 231 19.75 10.83 13.18
CA ARG A 231 19.05 11.11 11.94
C ARG A 231 18.51 12.52 11.90
N LYS A 232 18.69 13.17 10.74
CA LYS A 232 18.06 14.47 10.44
C LYS A 232 16.62 14.27 10.03
N GLY A 233 15.70 14.93 10.72
CA GLY A 233 14.29 14.98 10.38
C GLY A 233 13.97 15.97 9.25
N ASN A 234 12.90 15.69 8.52
CA ASN A 234 12.38 16.61 7.49
C ASN A 234 10.87 16.85 7.74
N LYS A 235 10.54 18.04 8.25
CA LYS A 235 9.14 18.42 8.52
C LYS A 235 8.29 18.58 7.26
N ASN A 236 8.94 18.77 6.11
CA ASN A 236 8.26 19.04 4.84
C ASN A 236 7.85 17.75 4.11
N ILE A 237 8.26 16.58 4.62
CA ILE A 237 7.90 15.30 4.01
C ILE A 237 6.38 15.09 4.00
N THR A 238 5.86 14.69 2.85
CA THR A 238 4.43 14.50 2.62
C THR A 238 4.15 13.29 1.74
N TRP A 239 2.92 13.10 1.36
CA TRP A 239 2.45 12.00 0.54
C TRP A 239 3.14 11.92 -0.83
N GLU A 240 3.60 10.73 -1.19
CA GLU A 240 3.86 10.39 -2.58
C GLU A 240 2.53 10.19 -3.30
N THR A 241 2.39 10.73 -4.50
CA THR A 241 1.13 10.67 -5.26
C THR A 241 1.30 9.87 -6.55
N ASN A 242 0.45 8.86 -6.74
CA ASN A 242 0.32 8.12 -7.98
C ASN A 242 -0.92 8.61 -8.73
N THR A 243 -0.74 9.17 -9.92
CA THR A 243 -1.82 9.55 -10.84
C THR A 243 -1.88 8.53 -11.98
N ASN A 244 -3.03 7.88 -12.13
CA ASN A 244 -3.30 6.90 -13.19
C ASN A 244 -4.30 7.49 -14.17
N ILE A 245 -3.98 7.43 -15.47
CA ILE A 245 -4.88 7.76 -16.58
C ILE A 245 -5.03 6.50 -17.41
N ASN A 246 -6.26 6.05 -17.61
CA ASN A 246 -6.56 4.88 -18.43
C ASN A 246 -7.61 5.25 -19.50
N LEU A 247 -7.37 4.78 -20.71
CA LEU A 247 -8.30 4.86 -21.84
C LEU A 247 -8.43 3.47 -22.43
N GLY A 248 -9.63 2.90 -22.44
CA GLY A 248 -9.85 1.53 -22.87
C GLY A 248 -11.05 1.34 -23.77
N ILE A 249 -10.95 0.31 -24.58
CA ILE A 249 -12.04 -0.22 -25.39
C ILE A 249 -12.25 -1.66 -24.93
N GLU A 250 -13.49 -2.02 -24.67
CA GLU A 250 -13.93 -3.38 -24.39
C GLU A 250 -14.94 -3.79 -25.44
N PHE A 251 -14.79 -4.97 -26.01
CA PHE A 251 -15.63 -5.46 -27.08
C PHE A 251 -16.00 -6.93 -26.94
N GLU A 252 -17.16 -7.26 -27.47
CA GLU A 252 -17.66 -8.63 -27.63
C GLU A 252 -18.28 -8.77 -29.00
N LEU A 253 -17.87 -9.79 -29.75
CA LEU A 253 -18.20 -9.99 -31.16
C LEU A 253 -18.64 -11.43 -31.40
N LEU A 254 -19.43 -11.62 -32.49
CA LEU A 254 -19.80 -12.92 -33.04
C LEU A 254 -20.54 -13.82 -32.02
N LYS A 255 -21.50 -13.23 -31.29
CA LYS A 255 -22.28 -13.87 -30.23
C LYS A 255 -21.40 -14.39 -29.09
N GLY A 256 -20.47 -13.54 -28.64
CA GLY A 256 -19.56 -13.83 -27.55
C GLY A 256 -18.43 -14.80 -27.90
N ARG A 257 -18.18 -15.07 -29.21
CA ARG A 257 -17.05 -15.92 -29.61
C ARG A 257 -15.72 -15.23 -29.58
N LEU A 258 -15.67 -13.95 -29.83
CA LEU A 258 -14.47 -13.14 -29.70
C LEU A 258 -14.76 -11.98 -28.72
N SER A 259 -14.04 -11.92 -27.65
CA SER A 259 -14.13 -10.82 -26.69
C SER A 259 -12.73 -10.35 -26.30
N GLY A 260 -12.63 -9.10 -25.85
CA GLY A 260 -11.36 -8.61 -25.40
C GLY A 260 -11.42 -7.15 -24.96
N SER A 261 -10.27 -6.68 -24.53
CA SER A 261 -10.02 -5.27 -24.19
C SER A 261 -8.68 -4.82 -24.71
N ILE A 262 -8.61 -3.54 -25.05
CA ILE A 262 -7.37 -2.83 -25.34
C ILE A 262 -7.37 -1.59 -24.46
N GLU A 263 -6.33 -1.43 -23.64
CA GLU A 263 -6.24 -0.34 -22.70
C GLU A 263 -4.88 0.36 -22.82
N TYR A 264 -4.89 1.67 -23.00
CA TYR A 264 -3.73 2.52 -22.83
C TYR A 264 -3.73 3.05 -21.40
N PHE A 265 -2.59 2.95 -20.73
CA PHE A 265 -2.39 3.51 -19.39
C PHE A 265 -1.20 4.47 -19.34
N ASN A 266 -1.30 5.46 -18.45
CA ASN A 266 -0.21 6.34 -18.08
C ASN A 266 -0.24 6.54 -16.56
N ARG A 267 0.74 5.96 -15.85
CA ARG A 267 0.90 6.01 -14.40
C ARG A 267 2.07 6.93 -14.08
N ARG A 268 1.77 8.05 -13.44
CA ARG A 268 2.78 9.00 -13.00
C ARG A 268 2.85 9.01 -11.48
N THR A 269 4.03 8.68 -10.95
CA THR A 269 4.36 8.86 -9.54
C THR A 269 5.08 10.17 -9.38
N THR A 270 4.57 11.06 -8.53
CA THR A 270 5.18 12.34 -8.17
C THR A 270 5.55 12.36 -6.70
N ASP A 271 6.54 13.18 -6.37
CA ASP A 271 6.99 13.38 -5.00
C ASP A 271 7.38 12.06 -4.31
N MET A 272 8.12 11.21 -5.04
CA MET A 272 8.56 9.90 -4.56
C MET A 272 9.32 10.05 -3.24
N LEU A 273 8.91 9.25 -2.26
CA LEU A 273 9.50 9.18 -0.94
C LEU A 273 10.81 8.38 -0.99
N ASN A 274 11.95 9.05 -0.80
CA ASN A 274 13.25 8.40 -0.85
C ASN A 274 14.23 9.02 0.15
N ARG A 275 15.29 8.26 0.46
CA ARG A 275 16.38 8.72 1.30
C ARG A 275 17.41 9.50 0.48
N PHE A 276 17.74 10.68 0.97
CA PHE A 276 18.77 11.55 0.41
C PHE A 276 20.07 11.37 1.20
N SER A 277 21.13 10.87 0.54
CA SER A 277 22.46 10.74 1.17
C SER A 277 23.22 12.06 1.10
N VAL A 278 23.91 12.39 2.17
CA VAL A 278 24.76 13.58 2.25
C VAL A 278 26.17 13.20 2.72
N PRO A 279 27.19 14.05 2.45
CA PRO A 279 28.54 13.81 2.97
C PRO A 279 28.54 13.73 4.52
N LEU A 280 29.25 12.74 5.07
CA LEU A 280 29.34 12.51 6.51
C LEU A 280 29.93 13.70 7.28
N SER A 281 30.63 14.59 6.62
CA SER A 281 31.13 15.85 7.18
C SER A 281 30.02 16.77 7.71
N LEU A 282 28.77 16.56 7.31
CA LEU A 282 27.60 17.27 7.85
C LEU A 282 27.10 16.70 9.18
N GLY A 283 27.73 15.64 9.71
CA GLY A 283 27.38 15.00 10.97
C GLY A 283 26.24 13.98 10.90
N TYR A 284 25.71 13.71 9.70
CA TYR A 284 24.68 12.69 9.47
C TYR A 284 24.80 12.11 8.05
N SER A 285 24.27 10.91 7.84
CA SER A 285 24.43 10.18 6.56
C SER A 285 23.33 10.45 5.53
N GLY A 286 22.28 11.17 5.90
CA GLY A 286 21.17 11.49 4.99
C GLY A 286 19.86 11.76 5.72
N TYR A 287 18.85 12.15 4.96
CA TYR A 287 17.48 12.41 5.41
C TYR A 287 16.49 11.92 4.34
N TYR A 288 15.22 11.82 4.70
CA TYR A 288 14.15 11.47 3.78
C TYR A 288 13.47 12.72 3.22
N ASP A 289 13.10 12.67 1.95
CA ASP A 289 12.43 13.78 1.27
C ASP A 289 11.58 13.27 0.10
N ASN A 290 10.71 14.13 -0.41
CA ASN A 290 9.91 13.91 -1.61
C ASN A 290 10.73 14.28 -2.85
N ILE A 291 11.50 13.33 -3.38
CA ILE A 291 12.44 13.56 -4.46
C ILE A 291 12.19 12.63 -5.64
N GLY A 292 11.99 13.24 -6.79
CA GLY A 292 11.85 12.51 -8.03
C GLY A 292 10.42 12.26 -8.47
N ASP A 293 10.28 12.11 -9.77
CA ASP A 293 9.05 11.68 -10.42
C ASP A 293 9.35 10.55 -11.39
N MET A 294 8.43 9.63 -11.52
CA MET A 294 8.51 8.51 -12.45
C MET A 294 7.26 8.45 -13.31
N ASN A 295 7.42 8.09 -14.57
CA ASN A 295 6.31 7.86 -15.48
C ASN A 295 6.41 6.45 -16.07
N ASN A 296 5.29 5.72 -16.02
CA ASN A 296 5.15 4.40 -16.59
C ASN A 296 3.92 4.39 -17.49
N LYS A 297 4.12 4.26 -18.80
CA LYS A 297 3.05 4.26 -19.80
C LYS A 297 3.13 3.08 -20.72
N GLY A 298 1.99 2.57 -21.14
CA GLY A 298 1.94 1.37 -21.97
C GLY A 298 0.56 1.06 -22.51
N VAL A 299 0.49 -0.09 -23.16
CA VAL A 299 -0.72 -0.66 -23.71
C VAL A 299 -0.86 -2.09 -23.20
N GLU A 300 -2.07 -2.44 -22.80
CA GLU A 300 -2.47 -3.79 -22.40
C GLU A 300 -3.52 -4.30 -23.37
N ILE A 301 -3.38 -5.55 -23.80
CA ILE A 301 -4.29 -6.24 -24.70
C ILE A 301 -4.68 -7.56 -24.03
N ASP A 302 -5.97 -7.80 -23.92
CA ASP A 302 -6.54 -9.08 -23.51
C ASP A 302 -7.53 -9.53 -24.56
N LEU A 303 -7.38 -10.75 -25.08
CA LEU A 303 -8.23 -11.33 -26.09
C LEU A 303 -8.64 -12.75 -25.69
N LYS A 304 -9.90 -13.06 -25.88
CA LYS A 304 -10.47 -14.39 -25.71
C LYS A 304 -11.23 -14.79 -26.96
N TYR A 305 -10.87 -15.94 -27.51
CA TYR A 305 -11.52 -16.49 -28.70
C TYR A 305 -12.04 -17.92 -28.45
N ILE A 306 -13.26 -18.18 -28.89
CA ILE A 306 -13.92 -19.49 -28.77
C ILE A 306 -14.14 -20.04 -30.18
N PRO A 307 -13.14 -20.70 -30.80
CA PRO A 307 -13.26 -21.23 -32.15
C PRO A 307 -14.29 -22.35 -32.27
N VAL A 308 -14.43 -23.16 -31.24
CA VAL A 308 -15.38 -24.27 -31.20
C VAL A 308 -16.27 -24.15 -29.98
N LYS A 309 -17.59 -24.12 -30.22
CA LYS A 309 -18.61 -24.15 -29.16
C LYS A 309 -19.76 -25.04 -29.64
N THR A 310 -19.76 -26.29 -29.16
CA THR A 310 -20.81 -27.28 -29.41
C THR A 310 -21.45 -27.71 -28.08
N ARG A 311 -22.43 -28.58 -28.12
CA ARG A 311 -23.08 -29.12 -26.91
C ARG A 311 -22.09 -29.87 -26.00
N ASN A 312 -21.08 -30.53 -26.57
CA ASN A 312 -20.17 -31.42 -25.83
C ASN A 312 -18.75 -30.89 -25.76
N VAL A 313 -18.36 -29.91 -26.57
CA VAL A 313 -17.00 -29.39 -26.66
C VAL A 313 -17.04 -27.88 -26.73
N THR A 314 -16.26 -27.24 -25.84
CA THR A 314 -15.96 -25.81 -25.92
C THR A 314 -14.45 -25.63 -25.87
N TRP A 315 -13.88 -24.99 -26.89
CA TRP A 315 -12.46 -24.67 -26.94
C TRP A 315 -12.28 -23.17 -26.77
N ASN A 316 -11.52 -22.78 -25.74
CA ASN A 316 -11.22 -21.38 -25.43
C ASN A 316 -9.72 -21.14 -25.68
N ILE A 317 -9.40 -20.06 -26.38
CA ILE A 317 -8.03 -19.54 -26.55
C ILE A 317 -7.97 -18.17 -25.91
N GLY A 318 -7.04 -17.97 -24.99
CA GLY A 318 -6.76 -16.67 -24.37
C GLY A 318 -5.39 -16.16 -24.80
N PHE A 319 -5.31 -14.85 -25.07
CA PHE A 319 -4.07 -14.15 -25.36
C PHE A 319 -4.04 -12.86 -24.57
N ASN A 320 -2.95 -12.62 -23.83
CA ASN A 320 -2.69 -11.35 -23.18
C ASN A 320 -1.29 -10.84 -23.55
N ALA A 321 -1.16 -9.54 -23.68
CA ALA A 321 0.09 -8.89 -23.96
C ALA A 321 0.13 -7.49 -23.29
N THR A 322 1.27 -7.16 -22.72
CA THR A 322 1.51 -5.83 -22.15
C THR A 322 2.84 -5.31 -22.68
N HIS A 323 2.80 -4.10 -23.22
CA HIS A 323 4.00 -3.35 -23.55
C HIS A 323 4.03 -2.04 -22.79
N TYR A 324 5.11 -1.77 -22.06
CA TYR A 324 5.25 -0.53 -21.30
C TYR A 324 6.66 0.04 -21.33
N ARG A 325 6.74 1.34 -21.08
CA ARG A 325 8.00 2.07 -20.93
C ARG A 325 7.97 2.83 -19.61
N ASN A 326 9.02 2.60 -18.81
CA ASN A 326 9.28 3.32 -17.58
C ASN A 326 10.31 4.41 -17.82
N LYS A 327 10.11 5.59 -17.22
CA LYS A 327 11.05 6.72 -17.28
C LYS A 327 11.00 7.51 -15.98
N ILE A 328 12.18 7.75 -15.39
CA ILE A 328 12.33 8.77 -14.33
C ILE A 328 12.27 10.12 -15.03
N SER A 329 11.30 10.95 -14.66
CA SER A 329 11.05 12.25 -15.29
C SER A 329 11.63 13.44 -14.52
N ARG A 330 11.86 13.27 -13.21
CA ARG A 330 12.52 14.27 -12.35
C ARG A 330 13.39 13.56 -11.31
N LEU A 331 14.60 14.06 -11.11
CA LEU A 331 15.48 13.71 -10.00
C LEU A 331 15.86 14.99 -9.25
N ALA A 332 16.23 14.87 -7.98
CA ALA A 332 16.88 15.96 -7.26
C ALA A 332 18.18 16.35 -7.98
N GLU A 333 18.51 17.65 -7.99
CA GLU A 333 19.69 18.17 -8.73
C GLU A 333 20.98 17.45 -8.32
N SER A 334 21.14 17.21 -7.02
CA SER A 334 22.29 16.48 -6.45
C SER A 334 22.35 15.00 -6.80
N LYS A 335 21.26 14.41 -7.37
CA LYS A 335 21.18 13.00 -7.75
C LYS A 335 21.29 12.76 -9.25
N LYS A 336 21.42 13.80 -10.05
CA LYS A 336 21.50 13.66 -11.51
C LYS A 336 22.73 12.92 -11.99
N THR A 337 23.77 12.86 -11.20
CA THR A 337 25.06 12.23 -11.52
C THR A 337 25.42 11.06 -10.62
N ASP A 338 24.56 10.68 -9.68
CA ASP A 338 24.82 9.56 -8.78
C ASP A 338 24.85 8.22 -9.53
N ILE A 339 25.76 7.35 -9.11
CA ILE A 339 25.78 5.94 -9.51
C ILE A 339 24.84 5.17 -8.59
N ILE A 340 23.89 4.44 -9.17
CA ILE A 340 22.97 3.58 -8.45
C ILE A 340 23.35 2.12 -8.72
N ASP A 341 23.57 1.34 -7.66
CA ASP A 341 23.91 -0.10 -7.69
C ASP A 341 25.08 -0.47 -8.61
N GLY A 342 26.12 0.37 -8.65
CA GLY A 342 27.30 0.12 -9.47
C GLY A 342 27.10 0.32 -10.99
N HIS A 343 25.92 0.73 -11.42
CA HIS A 343 25.64 1.11 -12.81
C HIS A 343 25.92 2.60 -13.00
N ALA A 344 26.35 2.97 -14.21
CA ALA A 344 26.59 4.36 -14.57
C ALA A 344 25.35 5.20 -14.26
N GLY A 345 25.55 6.37 -13.66
CA GLY A 345 24.50 7.23 -13.13
C GLY A 345 23.40 7.56 -14.14
N TYR A 346 22.25 7.89 -13.61
CA TYR A 346 21.15 8.37 -14.43
C TYR A 346 21.48 9.73 -15.00
N VAL A 347 21.56 9.80 -16.31
CA VAL A 347 21.63 11.06 -17.03
C VAL A 347 20.20 11.55 -17.26
N ASN A 348 19.92 12.82 -16.98
CA ASN A 348 18.63 13.43 -17.29
C ASN A 348 18.22 13.12 -18.74
N GLY A 349 17.08 12.48 -18.89
CA GLY A 349 16.47 12.23 -20.18
C GLY A 349 16.64 10.82 -20.77
N LEU A 350 17.21 9.88 -20.04
CA LEU A 350 17.23 8.46 -20.45
C LEU A 350 16.11 7.66 -19.82
#